data_9c3fa732d1da785a227a615e07bf028f
#
_entry.id   9c3fa732d1da785a227a615e07bf028f
#
_cell.length_a   1.000
_cell.length_b   1.000
_cell.length_c   1.000
_cell.angle_alpha   90.00
_cell.angle_beta   90.00
_cell.angle_gamma   90.00
#
_symmetry.space_group_name_H-M   'P 1'
#
loop_
_entity.id
_entity.type
_entity.pdbx_description
1 polymer ?
#
loop_
_entity_poly.entity_id
_entity_poly.type
_entity_poly.pdbx_seq_one_letter_code
_entity_poly.pdbx_strand_id
1 'polypeptide(L)'
;MKKFGAVLLISIFMLVALAGCGQKSQEDVVKDLDKKLNEMEGYKVNANMTLETGEEPQRYDVEIWYQKPSYYRVELKNESKEQSQIILRNDEGVFVLTPALNKSFRFQSDWPENGSQAYLYNTLVQDILNDSGAQFEAKENDYVFTTKTNYQNKNLSTQSIQLNKKDLAPEKVTIMNQDQKPLVDIEFSNMKFNASFDKGAFDMERNMTAAQLEVPVLATTNEPFEVVYPMYEPQGTGLTDEKEVATNKVMLSFTGEKSFTLIEEKSEAALETSAPVTVSDGQPIDLGFTMGIMTDTTVSWHHNGVDFFLASTDLSQEEMAAVARSVYGMTEIK
;
A
#
# COMPACT_ATOMS: atom_id res chain seq x y z
N MET A 1 -1.95 -55.70 42.22
CA MET A 1 -2.83 -54.60 41.72
C MET A 1 -2.16 -53.24 41.79
N LYS A 2 -1.37 -52.84 42.81
CA LYS A 2 -0.72 -51.51 42.88
C LYS A 2 0.40 -51.24 41.85
N LYS A 3 1.06 -52.28 41.31
CA LYS A 3 2.13 -52.16 40.30
C LYS A 3 1.57 -51.97 38.88
N PHE A 4 0.37 -52.43 38.56
CA PHE A 4 -0.27 -52.23 37.27
C PHE A 4 -0.80 -50.79 37.07
N GLY A 5 -1.27 -50.16 38.16
CA GLY A 5 -1.72 -48.77 38.11
C GLY A 5 -0.60 -47.75 37.87
N ALA A 6 0.60 -48.04 38.41
CA ALA A 6 1.75 -47.13 38.22
C ALA A 6 2.29 -47.18 36.75
N VAL A 7 2.28 -48.36 36.13
CA VAL A 7 2.71 -48.52 34.71
C VAL A 7 1.72 -47.83 33.77
N LEU A 8 0.41 -47.91 34.05
CA LEU A 8 -0.63 -47.25 33.24
C LEU A 8 -0.55 -45.72 33.35
N LEU A 9 -0.28 -45.18 34.54
CA LEU A 9 -0.11 -43.75 34.76
C LEU A 9 1.14 -43.19 34.06
N ILE A 10 2.25 -43.90 34.06
CA ILE A 10 3.48 -43.54 33.36
C ILE A 10 3.28 -43.58 31.85
N SER A 11 2.54 -44.57 31.31
CA SER A 11 2.20 -44.65 29.89
C SER A 11 1.31 -43.51 29.43
N ILE A 12 0.35 -43.06 30.23
CA ILE A 12 -0.53 -41.94 29.91
C ILE A 12 0.26 -40.60 29.97
N PHE A 13 1.17 -40.45 30.93
CA PHE A 13 2.03 -39.26 31.04
C PHE A 13 3.03 -39.17 29.86
N MET A 14 3.52 -40.30 29.35
CA MET A 14 4.42 -40.37 28.21
C MET A 14 3.70 -40.07 26.86
N LEU A 15 2.41 -40.38 26.75
CA LEU A 15 1.58 -40.07 25.59
C LEU A 15 1.22 -38.57 25.52
N VAL A 16 1.05 -37.91 26.66
CA VAL A 16 0.80 -36.46 26.71
C VAL A 16 2.07 -35.65 26.37
N ALA A 17 3.26 -36.15 26.69
CA ALA A 17 4.52 -35.51 26.34
C ALA A 17 4.85 -35.59 24.83
N LEU A 18 4.26 -36.51 24.08
CA LEU A 18 4.43 -36.64 22.62
C LEU A 18 3.47 -35.76 21.83
N ALA A 19 2.41 -35.24 22.43
CA ALA A 19 1.46 -34.32 21.80
C ALA A 19 1.94 -32.83 21.77
N GLY A 20 3.04 -32.51 22.48
CA GLY A 20 3.60 -31.15 22.54
C GLY A 20 4.77 -30.89 21.57
N CYS A 21 5.16 -31.85 20.73
CA CYS A 21 6.35 -31.73 19.90
C CYS A 21 5.94 -31.48 18.45
N GLY A 22 5.82 -30.19 18.02
CA GLY A 22 5.59 -29.88 16.60
C GLY A 22 5.23 -28.46 16.22
N GLN A 23 4.76 -27.65 17.17
CA GLN A 23 4.34 -26.28 16.84
C GLN A 23 5.42 -25.28 17.30
N LYS A 24 5.95 -24.50 16.33
CA LYS A 24 6.92 -23.43 16.67
C LYS A 24 6.29 -22.40 17.58
N SER A 25 7.06 -21.88 18.51
CA SER A 25 6.67 -20.74 19.33
C SER A 25 6.70 -19.44 18.50
N GLN A 26 6.07 -18.40 19.00
CA GLN A 26 6.16 -17.06 18.39
C GLN A 26 7.62 -16.64 18.21
N GLU A 27 8.46 -16.81 19.22
CA GLU A 27 9.88 -16.46 19.18
C GLU A 27 10.65 -17.21 18.10
N ASP A 28 10.35 -18.49 17.89
CA ASP A 28 11.00 -19.29 16.84
C ASP A 28 10.60 -18.79 15.45
N VAL A 29 9.31 -18.48 15.24
CA VAL A 29 8.82 -17.95 13.96
C VAL A 29 9.40 -16.56 13.68
N VAL A 30 9.48 -15.69 14.68
CA VAL A 30 10.09 -14.36 14.57
C VAL A 30 11.56 -14.46 14.18
N LYS A 31 12.34 -15.38 14.78
CA LYS A 31 13.74 -15.64 14.39
C LYS A 31 13.87 -16.15 12.95
N ASP A 32 12.95 -17.02 12.53
CA ASP A 32 12.96 -17.55 11.16
C ASP A 32 12.62 -16.45 10.14
N LEU A 33 11.70 -15.54 10.48
CA LEU A 33 11.36 -14.36 9.66
C LEU A 33 12.55 -13.41 9.53
N ASP A 34 13.21 -13.06 10.64
CA ASP A 34 14.42 -12.22 10.63
C ASP A 34 15.51 -12.84 9.78
N LYS A 35 15.80 -14.13 10.01
CA LYS A 35 16.78 -14.88 9.20
C LYS A 35 16.41 -14.85 7.73
N LYS A 36 15.15 -15.12 7.37
CA LYS A 36 14.69 -15.12 5.99
C LYS A 36 14.84 -13.76 5.33
N LEU A 37 14.46 -12.68 6.03
CA LEU A 37 14.61 -11.31 5.53
C LEU A 37 16.09 -10.97 5.26
N ASN A 38 16.99 -11.43 6.13
CA ASN A 38 18.42 -11.18 5.99
C ASN A 38 19.10 -12.01 4.89
N GLU A 39 18.63 -13.25 4.65
CA GLU A 39 19.24 -14.18 3.71
C GLU A 39 18.66 -14.12 2.28
N MET A 40 17.41 -13.67 2.10
CA MET A 40 16.82 -13.60 0.75
C MET A 40 17.50 -12.52 -0.10
N GLU A 41 17.73 -12.82 -1.37
CA GLU A 41 18.31 -11.88 -2.34
C GLU A 41 17.23 -11.04 -3.06
N GLY A 42 15.97 -11.49 -3.02
CA GLY A 42 14.85 -10.79 -3.62
C GLY A 42 13.61 -11.67 -3.67
N TYR A 43 12.53 -11.11 -4.19
CA TYR A 43 11.30 -11.87 -4.43
C TYR A 43 10.46 -11.26 -5.56
N LYS A 44 9.57 -12.11 -6.08
CA LYS A 44 8.45 -11.71 -6.93
C LYS A 44 7.18 -12.29 -6.36
N VAL A 45 6.11 -11.49 -6.27
CA VAL A 45 4.80 -11.90 -5.76
C VAL A 45 3.69 -11.13 -6.44
N ASN A 46 2.53 -11.74 -6.58
CA ASN A 46 1.29 -11.10 -7.02
C ASN A 46 0.36 -10.96 -5.81
N ALA A 47 -0.47 -9.94 -5.82
CA ALA A 47 -1.52 -9.77 -4.83
C ALA A 47 -2.77 -9.16 -5.45
N ASN A 48 -3.93 -9.49 -4.86
CA ASN A 48 -5.18 -8.80 -5.11
C ASN A 48 -5.47 -7.95 -3.88
N MET A 49 -5.56 -6.64 -4.06
CA MET A 49 -5.83 -5.69 -3.00
C MET A 49 -7.24 -5.13 -3.14
N THR A 50 -8.02 -5.21 -2.08
CA THR A 50 -9.34 -4.60 -1.98
C THR A 50 -9.30 -3.48 -0.94
N LEU A 51 -9.76 -2.30 -1.35
CA LEU A 51 -9.92 -1.13 -0.48
C LEU A 51 -11.41 -0.91 -0.25
N GLU A 52 -11.84 -0.90 1.01
CA GLU A 52 -13.21 -0.57 1.41
C GLU A 52 -13.38 0.96 1.43
N THR A 53 -13.78 1.53 0.29
CA THR A 53 -13.81 2.98 0.02
C THR A 53 -15.23 3.55 -0.05
N GLY A 54 -16.10 3.24 0.89
CA GLY A 54 -17.46 3.77 0.92
C GLY A 54 -18.51 2.83 0.29
N GLU A 55 -19.19 3.24 -0.79
CA GLU A 55 -20.31 2.47 -1.36
C GLU A 55 -19.84 1.23 -2.14
N GLU A 56 -18.76 1.34 -2.91
CA GLU A 56 -18.20 0.24 -3.70
C GLU A 56 -16.71 0.03 -3.39
N PRO A 57 -16.28 -1.23 -3.10
CA PRO A 57 -14.87 -1.53 -2.89
C PRO A 57 -14.06 -1.31 -4.18
N GLN A 58 -12.88 -0.73 -4.05
CA GLN A 58 -11.93 -0.65 -5.16
C GLN A 58 -11.00 -1.87 -5.13
N ARG A 59 -10.74 -2.45 -6.31
CA ARG A 59 -9.87 -3.63 -6.46
C ARG A 59 -8.69 -3.33 -7.35
N TYR A 60 -7.54 -3.87 -6.94
CA TYR A 60 -6.27 -3.71 -7.63
C TYR A 60 -5.57 -5.05 -7.76
N ASP A 61 -5.09 -5.34 -8.97
CA ASP A 61 -4.04 -6.32 -9.17
C ASP A 61 -2.70 -5.66 -8.86
N VAL A 62 -1.91 -6.30 -8.00
CA VAL A 62 -0.60 -5.78 -7.57
C VAL A 62 0.48 -6.78 -7.93
N GLU A 63 1.48 -6.34 -8.70
CA GLU A 63 2.69 -7.13 -8.95
C GLU A 63 3.87 -6.48 -8.23
N ILE A 64 4.58 -7.24 -7.40
CA ILE A 64 5.69 -6.74 -6.59
C ILE A 64 6.96 -7.51 -6.92
N TRP A 65 8.02 -6.78 -7.26
CA TRP A 65 9.38 -7.26 -7.42
C TRP A 65 10.28 -6.55 -6.42
N TYR A 66 11.13 -7.30 -5.77
CA TYR A 66 12.18 -6.78 -4.89
C TYR A 66 13.49 -7.48 -5.20
N GLN A 67 14.58 -6.72 -5.22
CA GLN A 67 15.95 -7.22 -5.29
C GLN A 67 16.84 -6.39 -4.38
N LYS A 68 17.69 -7.07 -3.59
CA LYS A 68 18.70 -6.38 -2.77
C LYS A 68 19.64 -5.51 -3.63
N PRO A 69 20.15 -4.39 -3.05
CA PRO A 69 19.89 -3.98 -1.67
C PRO A 69 18.54 -3.28 -1.48
N SER A 70 17.99 -2.60 -2.50
CA SER A 70 16.81 -1.74 -2.35
C SER A 70 16.11 -1.46 -3.68
N TYR A 71 16.18 -2.38 -4.64
CA TYR A 71 15.44 -2.25 -5.89
C TYR A 71 14.03 -2.77 -5.71
N TYR A 72 13.05 -1.95 -6.10
CA TYR A 72 11.64 -2.30 -6.06
C TYR A 72 10.96 -1.96 -7.38
N ARG A 73 10.01 -2.79 -7.77
CA ARG A 73 8.99 -2.49 -8.75
C ARG A 73 7.65 -2.92 -8.20
N VAL A 74 6.74 -2.00 -8.05
CA VAL A 74 5.36 -2.27 -7.64
C VAL A 74 4.45 -1.72 -8.72
N GLU A 75 3.68 -2.57 -9.34
CA GLU A 75 2.64 -2.18 -10.28
C GLU A 75 1.28 -2.35 -9.62
N LEU A 76 0.50 -1.28 -9.60
CA LEU A 76 -0.87 -1.22 -9.11
C LEU A 76 -1.78 -1.05 -10.33
N LYS A 77 -2.57 -2.04 -10.66
CA LYS A 77 -3.53 -2.00 -11.76
C LYS A 77 -4.95 -2.03 -11.22
N ASN A 78 -5.73 -0.97 -11.46
CA ASN A 78 -7.13 -0.93 -11.11
C ASN A 78 -7.93 -1.85 -12.02
N GLU A 79 -8.67 -2.82 -11.46
CA GLU A 79 -9.43 -3.81 -12.24
C GLU A 79 -10.54 -3.19 -13.10
N SER A 80 -11.18 -2.13 -12.62
CA SER A 80 -12.36 -1.54 -13.29
C SER A 80 -12.01 -0.56 -14.41
N LYS A 81 -10.79 0.03 -14.38
CA LYS A 81 -10.42 1.16 -15.27
C LYS A 81 -9.20 0.89 -16.15
N GLU A 82 -8.64 -0.32 -16.11
CA GLU A 82 -7.43 -0.71 -16.86
C GLU A 82 -6.25 0.28 -16.72
N GLN A 83 -6.27 1.10 -15.68
CA GLN A 83 -5.21 2.07 -15.40
C GLN A 83 -4.18 1.46 -14.46
N SER A 84 -2.91 1.62 -14.80
CA SER A 84 -1.82 1.18 -13.95
C SER A 84 -0.95 2.35 -13.50
N GLN A 85 -0.40 2.21 -12.31
CA GLN A 85 0.66 3.05 -11.78
C GLN A 85 1.83 2.15 -11.37
N ILE A 86 3.05 2.54 -11.71
CA ILE A 86 4.25 1.79 -11.34
C ILE A 86 5.09 2.65 -10.41
N ILE A 87 5.41 2.10 -9.24
CA ILE A 87 6.39 2.66 -8.32
C ILE A 87 7.67 1.87 -8.53
N LEU A 88 8.75 2.57 -8.85
CA LEU A 88 10.03 1.96 -9.15
C LEU A 88 11.11 2.60 -8.26
N ARG A 89 11.95 1.79 -7.61
CA ARG A 89 13.16 2.24 -6.93
C ARG A 89 14.38 1.57 -7.54
N ASN A 90 15.36 2.38 -7.90
CA ASN A 90 16.66 1.95 -8.39
C ASN A 90 17.77 2.89 -7.90
N ASP A 91 19.00 2.78 -8.43
CA ASP A 91 20.16 3.62 -8.04
C ASP A 91 19.95 5.11 -8.35
N GLU A 92 19.04 5.45 -9.26
CA GLU A 92 18.78 6.83 -9.65
C GLU A 92 17.77 7.54 -8.72
N GLY A 93 16.96 6.79 -7.98
CA GLY A 93 15.95 7.30 -7.07
C GLY A 93 14.66 6.50 -7.08
N VAL A 94 13.59 7.13 -6.61
CA VAL A 94 12.23 6.59 -6.63
C VAL A 94 11.44 7.26 -7.75
N PHE A 95 10.77 6.46 -8.58
CA PHE A 95 9.96 6.92 -9.68
C PHE A 95 8.51 6.50 -9.48
N VAL A 96 7.60 7.39 -9.82
CA VAL A 96 6.17 7.10 -9.96
C VAL A 96 5.81 7.29 -11.42
N LEU A 97 5.41 6.21 -12.09
CA LEU A 97 5.07 6.19 -13.51
C LEU A 97 3.56 6.06 -13.66
N THR A 98 2.98 6.86 -14.55
CA THR A 98 1.58 6.76 -14.99
C THR A 98 1.55 6.54 -16.49
N PRO A 99 1.66 5.26 -16.94
CA PRO A 99 1.86 4.95 -18.36
C PRO A 99 0.75 5.46 -19.28
N ALA A 100 -0.52 5.38 -18.82
CA ALA A 100 -1.68 5.86 -19.57
C ALA A 100 -1.62 7.36 -19.92
N LEU A 101 -0.91 8.15 -19.11
CA LEU A 101 -0.72 9.58 -19.32
C LEU A 101 0.65 9.94 -19.88
N ASN A 102 1.53 8.96 -20.06
CA ASN A 102 2.93 9.17 -20.43
C ASN A 102 3.66 10.13 -19.47
N LYS A 103 3.26 10.13 -18.17
CA LYS A 103 3.84 10.96 -17.12
C LYS A 103 4.74 10.14 -16.20
N SER A 104 5.87 10.70 -15.78
CA SER A 104 6.75 10.13 -14.79
C SER A 104 7.33 11.19 -13.88
N PHE A 105 7.44 10.85 -12.58
CA PHE A 105 8.02 11.71 -11.54
C PHE A 105 9.18 11.00 -10.89
N ARG A 106 10.26 11.71 -10.60
CA ARG A 106 11.45 11.21 -9.92
C ARG A 106 11.64 11.92 -8.60
N PHE A 107 11.83 11.17 -7.53
CA PHE A 107 12.04 11.66 -6.17
C PHE A 107 13.42 11.24 -5.66
N GLN A 108 14.01 12.09 -4.82
CA GLN A 108 15.09 11.73 -3.93
C GLN A 108 14.47 11.34 -2.58
N SER A 109 14.13 10.07 -2.41
CA SER A 109 13.37 9.55 -1.28
C SER A 109 13.91 8.22 -0.82
N ASP A 110 13.72 7.91 0.47
CA ASP A 110 14.05 6.63 1.08
C ASP A 110 12.88 5.62 1.00
N TRP A 111 11.87 5.91 0.18
CA TRP A 111 10.77 4.95 -0.03
C TRP A 111 11.33 3.55 -0.39
N PRO A 112 10.80 2.43 0.15
CA PRO A 112 9.64 2.33 1.04
C PRO A 112 9.97 2.47 2.54
N GLU A 113 11.21 2.73 2.93
CA GLU A 113 11.69 2.69 4.32
C GLU A 113 11.03 3.76 5.22
N ASN A 114 10.60 4.88 4.63
CA ASN A 114 9.92 5.97 5.33
C ASN A 114 8.40 5.80 5.44
N GLY A 115 7.86 4.64 5.07
CA GLY A 115 6.43 4.36 5.11
C GLY A 115 6.14 2.88 5.22
N SER A 116 4.95 2.53 5.67
CA SER A 116 4.48 1.15 5.70
C SER A 116 3.63 0.87 4.47
N GLN A 117 4.04 -0.11 3.67
CA GLN A 117 3.26 -0.62 2.55
C GLN A 117 2.86 -2.06 2.85
N ALA A 118 1.56 -2.29 3.04
CA ALA A 118 1.02 -3.59 3.43
C ALA A 118 1.24 -4.71 2.40
N TYR A 119 1.53 -4.34 1.17
CA TYR A 119 1.82 -5.28 0.09
C TYR A 119 3.31 -5.67 0.00
N LEU A 120 4.22 -5.03 0.75
CA LEU A 120 5.65 -5.35 0.73
C LEU A 120 6.00 -6.36 1.83
N TYR A 121 6.52 -7.52 1.45
CA TYR A 121 6.94 -8.55 2.39
C TYR A 121 7.95 -8.04 3.44
N ASN A 122 8.91 -7.21 3.01
CA ASN A 122 9.89 -6.61 3.91
C ASN A 122 9.20 -5.80 5.02
N THR A 123 8.22 -4.98 4.68
CA THR A 123 7.47 -4.16 5.64
C THR A 123 6.68 -5.03 6.61
N LEU A 124 5.96 -6.04 6.09
CA LEU A 124 5.20 -6.96 6.93
C LEU A 124 6.06 -7.68 7.96
N VAL A 125 7.25 -8.16 7.54
CA VAL A 125 8.20 -8.81 8.45
C VAL A 125 8.73 -7.81 9.47
N GLN A 126 9.09 -6.59 9.07
CA GLN A 126 9.57 -5.56 10.00
C GLN A 126 8.50 -5.16 11.01
N ASP A 127 7.24 -5.06 10.62
CA ASP A 127 6.13 -4.77 11.53
C ASP A 127 5.99 -5.87 12.60
N ILE A 128 6.15 -7.15 12.22
CA ILE A 128 6.16 -8.27 13.18
C ILE A 128 7.38 -8.19 14.12
N LEU A 129 8.58 -7.91 13.58
CA LEU A 129 9.83 -7.85 14.35
C LEU A 129 9.84 -6.68 15.35
N ASN A 130 9.22 -5.55 15.00
CA ASN A 130 9.27 -4.33 15.78
C ASN A 130 8.12 -4.21 16.81
N ASP A 131 7.04 -4.98 16.66
CA ASP A 131 5.91 -4.96 17.61
C ASP A 131 6.07 -5.99 18.73
N SER A 132 6.65 -5.56 19.86
CA SER A 132 6.76 -6.39 21.05
C SER A 132 5.42 -6.84 21.66
N GLY A 133 4.32 -6.22 21.24
CA GLY A 133 2.96 -6.55 21.67
C GLY A 133 2.19 -7.39 20.63
N ALA A 134 2.85 -7.83 19.56
CA ALA A 134 2.23 -8.65 18.54
C ALA A 134 1.56 -9.90 19.12
N GLN A 135 0.32 -10.16 18.74
CA GLN A 135 -0.37 -11.39 19.08
C GLN A 135 -0.02 -12.46 18.03
N PHE A 136 0.07 -13.71 18.46
CA PHE A 136 0.44 -14.82 17.62
C PHE A 136 -0.51 -15.99 17.77
N GLU A 137 -0.95 -16.54 16.64
CA GLU A 137 -1.74 -17.74 16.56
C GLU A 137 -1.14 -18.69 15.52
N ALA A 138 -0.89 -19.94 15.90
CA ALA A 138 -0.48 -20.98 14.97
C ALA A 138 -1.69 -21.82 14.57
N LYS A 139 -2.21 -21.62 13.36
CA LYS A 139 -3.30 -22.40 12.75
C LYS A 139 -2.76 -23.69 12.12
N GLU A 140 -3.59 -24.46 11.45
CA GLU A 140 -3.17 -25.73 10.84
C GLU A 140 -2.03 -25.54 9.82
N ASN A 141 -2.22 -24.64 8.87
CA ASN A 141 -1.26 -24.40 7.78
C ASN A 141 -0.52 -23.06 7.90
N ASP A 142 -0.94 -22.16 8.77
CA ASP A 142 -0.53 -20.77 8.80
C ASP A 142 -0.10 -20.32 10.18
N TYR A 143 0.76 -19.30 10.18
CA TYR A 143 1.00 -18.42 11.31
C TYR A 143 0.25 -17.12 11.09
N VAL A 144 -0.48 -16.66 12.10
CA VAL A 144 -1.18 -15.39 12.08
C VAL A 144 -0.61 -14.48 13.14
N PHE A 145 -0.15 -13.31 12.72
CA PHE A 145 0.29 -12.23 13.61
C PHE A 145 -0.73 -11.10 13.54
N THR A 146 -1.12 -10.59 14.70
CA THR A 146 -1.85 -9.32 14.80
C THR A 146 -0.91 -8.28 15.38
N THR A 147 -0.61 -7.24 14.59
CA THR A 147 0.33 -6.18 14.95
C THR A 147 -0.34 -4.82 14.87
N LYS A 148 0.27 -3.83 15.51
CA LYS A 148 -0.01 -2.44 15.22
C LYS A 148 0.54 -2.09 13.84
N THR A 149 -0.10 -1.16 13.17
CA THR A 149 0.43 -0.62 11.92
C THR A 149 1.35 0.56 12.20
N ASN A 150 2.25 0.83 11.27
CA ASN A 150 3.08 2.04 11.27
C ASN A 150 2.69 2.98 10.13
N TYR A 151 1.40 2.99 9.75
CA TYR A 151 0.90 3.87 8.71
C TYR A 151 0.78 5.32 9.19
N GLN A 152 1.02 6.25 8.28
CA GLN A 152 0.72 7.67 8.53
C GLN A 152 -0.77 7.91 8.77
N ASN A 153 -1.64 7.07 8.21
CA ASN A 153 -3.08 7.11 8.48
C ASN A 153 -3.40 6.38 9.79
N LYS A 154 -3.69 7.14 10.86
CA LYS A 154 -4.01 6.62 12.20
C LYS A 154 -5.30 5.78 12.26
N ASN A 155 -6.15 5.88 11.23
CA ASN A 155 -7.34 5.03 11.12
C ASN A 155 -6.98 3.58 10.81
N LEU A 156 -5.86 3.36 10.15
CA LEU A 156 -5.32 2.04 9.89
C LEU A 156 -4.49 1.61 11.11
N SER A 157 -5.16 1.14 12.18
CA SER A 157 -4.54 1.00 13.51
C SER A 157 -3.91 -0.35 13.78
N THR A 158 -4.48 -1.41 13.22
CA THR A 158 -4.03 -2.79 13.42
C THR A 158 -4.06 -3.56 12.11
N GLN A 159 -3.23 -4.57 12.02
CA GLN A 159 -3.22 -5.48 10.87
C GLN A 159 -3.10 -6.93 11.34
N SER A 160 -3.76 -7.83 10.58
CA SER A 160 -3.59 -9.27 10.69
C SER A 160 -2.76 -9.76 9.52
N ILE A 161 -1.63 -10.40 9.78
CA ILE A 161 -0.70 -10.90 8.78
C ILE A 161 -0.71 -12.44 8.85
N GLN A 162 -1.16 -13.08 7.79
CA GLN A 162 -1.19 -14.54 7.65
C GLN A 162 -0.03 -15.01 6.78
N LEU A 163 0.79 -15.92 7.33
CA LEU A 163 1.99 -16.45 6.69
C LEU A 163 1.91 -17.97 6.59
N ASN A 164 2.26 -18.53 5.44
CA ASN A 164 2.35 -19.96 5.24
C ASN A 164 3.43 -20.59 6.14
N LYS A 165 3.11 -21.69 6.82
CA LYS A 165 4.05 -22.37 7.75
C LYS A 165 5.28 -22.99 7.08
N LYS A 166 5.19 -23.35 5.80
CA LYS A 166 6.28 -24.08 5.12
C LYS A 166 7.42 -23.15 4.74
N ASP A 167 7.09 -21.97 4.25
CA ASP A 167 8.06 -21.07 3.65
C ASP A 167 7.96 -19.61 4.13
N LEU A 168 7.04 -19.32 5.06
CA LEU A 168 6.79 -17.99 5.60
C LEU A 168 6.39 -16.95 4.53
N ALA A 169 5.86 -17.41 3.39
CA ALA A 169 5.29 -16.55 2.40
C ALA A 169 4.02 -15.86 2.93
N PRO A 170 3.76 -14.60 2.60
CA PRO A 170 2.50 -13.95 2.96
C PRO A 170 1.37 -14.59 2.15
N GLU A 171 0.24 -14.83 2.80
CA GLU A 171 -0.98 -15.34 2.16
C GLU A 171 -2.09 -14.29 2.19
N LYS A 172 -2.27 -13.64 3.34
CA LYS A 172 -3.27 -12.59 3.49
C LYS A 172 -2.82 -11.54 4.49
N VAL A 173 -3.15 -10.28 4.20
CA VAL A 173 -3.08 -9.17 5.14
C VAL A 173 -4.43 -8.47 5.17
N THR A 174 -4.95 -8.26 6.38
CA THR A 174 -6.16 -7.47 6.61
C THR A 174 -5.81 -6.31 7.52
N ILE A 175 -6.05 -5.08 7.08
CA ILE A 175 -5.84 -3.88 7.88
C ILE A 175 -7.19 -3.39 8.37
N MET A 176 -7.24 -3.06 9.64
CA MET A 176 -8.46 -2.70 10.36
C MET A 176 -8.35 -1.32 10.99
N ASN A 177 -9.49 -0.66 11.11
CA ASN A 177 -9.60 0.57 11.89
C ASN A 177 -9.63 0.28 13.41
N GLN A 178 -9.81 1.34 14.21
CA GLN A 178 -9.91 1.23 15.67
C GLN A 178 -11.11 0.38 16.13
N ASP A 179 -12.18 0.35 15.35
CA ASP A 179 -13.39 -0.46 15.60
C ASP A 179 -13.26 -1.91 15.10
N GLN A 180 -12.06 -2.33 14.67
CA GLN A 180 -11.80 -3.65 14.11
C GLN A 180 -12.57 -3.94 12.80
N LYS A 181 -12.98 -2.90 12.08
CA LYS A 181 -13.59 -3.03 10.77
C LYS A 181 -12.48 -3.13 9.72
N PRO A 182 -12.50 -4.15 8.83
CA PRO A 182 -11.57 -4.24 7.72
C PRO A 182 -11.71 -3.04 6.78
N LEU A 183 -10.59 -2.43 6.42
CA LEU A 183 -10.50 -1.32 5.47
C LEU A 183 -9.64 -1.69 4.25
N VAL A 184 -8.64 -2.57 4.43
CA VAL A 184 -7.82 -3.07 3.34
C VAL A 184 -7.65 -4.57 3.50
N ASP A 185 -7.92 -5.32 2.45
CA ASP A 185 -7.63 -6.74 2.33
C ASP A 185 -6.64 -6.96 1.18
N ILE A 186 -5.58 -7.74 1.43
CA ILE A 186 -4.57 -8.08 0.43
C ILE A 186 -4.39 -9.60 0.46
N GLU A 187 -4.66 -10.25 -0.66
CA GLU A 187 -4.48 -11.68 -0.85
C GLU A 187 -3.30 -11.93 -1.78
N PHE A 188 -2.27 -12.61 -1.27
CA PHE A 188 -1.04 -12.87 -2.01
C PHE A 188 -1.08 -14.21 -2.76
N SER A 189 -0.39 -14.24 -3.89
CA SER A 189 -0.27 -15.43 -4.71
C SER A 189 1.08 -15.47 -5.43
N ASN A 190 1.49 -16.68 -5.85
CA ASN A 190 2.68 -16.88 -6.67
C ASN A 190 3.98 -16.34 -6.07
N MET A 191 4.13 -16.33 -4.73
CA MET A 191 5.35 -15.89 -4.07
C MET A 191 6.55 -16.74 -4.51
N LYS A 192 7.59 -16.07 -5.00
CA LYS A 192 8.86 -16.68 -5.40
C LYS A 192 10.00 -15.96 -4.71
N PHE A 193 10.53 -16.57 -3.64
CA PHE A 193 11.74 -16.07 -3.00
C PHE A 193 12.97 -16.33 -3.87
N ASN A 194 13.99 -15.47 -3.74
CA ASN A 194 15.22 -15.50 -4.51
C ASN A 194 14.97 -15.49 -6.03
N ALA A 195 13.94 -14.75 -6.46
CA ALA A 195 13.67 -14.54 -7.87
C ALA A 195 14.86 -13.83 -8.53
N SER A 196 15.23 -14.25 -9.73
CA SER A 196 16.22 -13.58 -10.55
C SER A 196 15.54 -12.60 -11.51
N PHE A 197 16.17 -11.47 -11.73
CA PHE A 197 15.68 -10.42 -12.61
C PHE A 197 16.68 -10.15 -13.73
N ASP A 198 16.16 -9.83 -14.91
CA ASP A 198 16.99 -9.43 -16.06
C ASP A 198 17.70 -8.10 -15.77
N LYS A 199 18.82 -7.89 -16.47
CA LYS A 199 19.46 -6.58 -16.50
C LYS A 199 18.47 -5.55 -17.04
N GLY A 200 18.23 -4.49 -16.26
CA GLY A 200 17.26 -3.45 -16.63
C GLY A 200 15.81 -3.75 -16.20
N ALA A 201 15.55 -4.79 -15.39
CA ALA A 201 14.21 -5.06 -14.85
C ALA A 201 13.65 -3.87 -14.04
N PHE A 202 14.55 -3.07 -13.44
CA PHE A 202 14.22 -1.88 -12.65
C PHE A 202 14.59 -0.57 -13.38
N ASP A 203 14.76 -0.62 -14.71
CA ASP A 203 15.00 0.55 -15.54
C ASP A 203 13.68 1.30 -15.81
N MET A 204 13.69 2.62 -15.64
CA MET A 204 12.49 3.46 -15.74
C MET A 204 11.91 3.46 -17.16
N GLU A 205 12.75 3.69 -18.17
CA GLU A 205 12.29 3.81 -19.55
C GLU A 205 11.74 2.47 -20.07
N ARG A 206 12.39 1.36 -19.70
CA ARG A 206 11.93 0.02 -20.07
C ARG A 206 10.57 -0.30 -19.44
N ASN A 207 10.37 0.04 -18.16
CA ASN A 207 9.10 -0.19 -17.46
C ASN A 207 8.00 0.70 -18.04
N MET A 208 8.27 1.97 -18.32
CA MET A 208 7.33 2.87 -18.97
C MET A 208 6.90 2.33 -20.34
N THR A 209 7.87 2.00 -21.19
CA THR A 209 7.59 1.49 -22.54
C THR A 209 6.82 0.17 -22.52
N ALA A 210 7.20 -0.77 -21.64
CA ALA A 210 6.50 -2.04 -21.51
C ALA A 210 5.03 -1.84 -21.09
N ALA A 211 4.79 -1.01 -20.07
CA ALA A 211 3.45 -0.75 -19.59
C ALA A 211 2.58 -0.01 -20.63
N GLN A 212 3.15 0.89 -21.43
CA GLN A 212 2.43 1.56 -22.51
C GLN A 212 1.98 0.62 -23.64
N LEU A 213 2.69 -0.50 -23.84
CA LEU A 213 2.26 -1.52 -24.81
C LEU A 213 1.06 -2.34 -24.32
N GLU A 214 0.84 -2.41 -23.01
CA GLU A 214 -0.25 -3.16 -22.39
C GLU A 214 -1.50 -2.31 -22.15
N VAL A 215 -1.33 -1.01 -22.01
CA VAL A 215 -2.42 -0.07 -21.74
C VAL A 215 -2.87 0.57 -23.06
N PRO A 216 -4.16 0.49 -23.45
CA PRO A 216 -4.69 1.30 -24.53
C PRO A 216 -4.39 2.77 -24.23
N VAL A 217 -3.79 3.49 -25.17
CA VAL A 217 -3.65 4.94 -25.06
C VAL A 217 -5.05 5.49 -24.77
N LEU A 218 -5.22 6.18 -23.64
CA LEU A 218 -6.49 6.81 -23.29
C LEU A 218 -6.88 7.72 -24.47
N ALA A 219 -7.73 7.21 -25.34
CA ALA A 219 -8.49 8.08 -26.22
C ALA A 219 -9.23 9.04 -25.29
N THR A 220 -9.13 10.35 -25.56
CA THR A 220 -9.87 11.37 -24.82
C THR A 220 -11.32 10.91 -24.73
N THR A 221 -11.69 10.34 -23.58
CA THR A 221 -13.08 9.96 -23.34
C THR A 221 -13.87 11.26 -23.26
N ASN A 222 -14.92 11.35 -24.09
CA ASN A 222 -15.89 12.45 -24.00
C ASN A 222 -16.83 12.27 -22.79
N GLU A 223 -16.43 11.50 -21.78
CA GLU A 223 -17.19 11.39 -20.53
C GLU A 223 -17.21 12.75 -19.84
N PRO A 224 -18.36 13.16 -19.32
CA PRO A 224 -18.45 14.41 -18.57
C PRO A 224 -17.51 14.37 -17.36
N PHE A 225 -16.88 15.51 -17.08
CA PHE A 225 -16.09 15.70 -15.87
C PHE A 225 -17.05 15.73 -14.68
N GLU A 226 -16.85 14.83 -13.74
CA GLU A 226 -17.61 14.73 -12.50
C GLU A 226 -16.74 15.18 -11.33
N VAL A 227 -17.22 16.16 -10.56
CA VAL A 227 -16.53 16.69 -9.39
C VAL A 227 -16.64 15.70 -8.23
N VAL A 228 -15.53 15.44 -7.56
CA VAL A 228 -15.45 14.51 -6.43
C VAL A 228 -15.12 15.29 -5.15
N TYR A 229 -15.92 15.11 -4.11
CA TYR A 229 -15.75 15.84 -2.85
C TYR A 229 -15.00 14.99 -1.82
N PRO A 230 -14.09 15.58 -1.03
CA PRO A 230 -13.48 14.88 0.08
C PRO A 230 -14.55 14.54 1.13
N MET A 231 -14.54 13.32 1.61
CA MET A 231 -15.47 12.86 2.66
C MET A 231 -14.97 13.21 4.07
N TYR A 232 -13.71 13.57 4.22
CA TYR A 232 -13.13 14.07 5.47
C TYR A 232 -12.88 15.57 5.36
N GLU A 233 -13.46 16.31 6.26
CA GLU A 233 -13.22 17.73 6.46
C GLU A 233 -12.58 17.91 7.84
N PRO A 234 -11.45 18.64 7.96
CA PRO A 234 -10.88 19.00 9.25
C PRO A 234 -11.91 19.73 10.11
N GLN A 235 -11.82 19.53 11.43
CA GLN A 235 -12.79 20.11 12.37
C GLN A 235 -12.94 21.63 12.16
N GLY A 236 -14.18 22.11 12.11
CA GLY A 236 -14.51 23.52 11.92
C GLY A 236 -14.25 24.05 10.51
N THR A 237 -14.04 23.18 9.54
CA THR A 237 -13.83 23.51 8.13
C THR A 237 -15.01 22.98 7.31
N GLY A 238 -15.39 23.69 6.26
CA GLY A 238 -16.45 23.26 5.35
C GLY A 238 -16.31 23.89 3.98
N LEU A 239 -16.95 23.28 2.97
CA LEU A 239 -16.99 23.81 1.60
C LEU A 239 -17.72 25.15 1.58
N THR A 240 -17.06 26.19 1.06
CA THR A 240 -17.59 27.56 1.00
C THR A 240 -17.76 28.09 -0.41
N ASP A 241 -17.00 27.57 -1.36
CA ASP A 241 -17.08 27.99 -2.76
C ASP A 241 -16.71 26.85 -3.70
N GLU A 242 -17.43 26.73 -4.81
CA GLU A 242 -17.18 25.83 -5.90
C GLU A 242 -17.20 26.63 -7.20
N LYS A 243 -16.11 26.60 -7.94
CA LYS A 243 -15.96 27.40 -9.13
C LYS A 243 -15.32 26.64 -10.27
N GLU A 244 -15.99 26.59 -11.41
CA GLU A 244 -15.36 26.23 -12.67
C GLU A 244 -14.39 27.33 -13.10
N VAL A 245 -13.09 27.04 -13.07
CA VAL A 245 -12.01 27.99 -13.39
C VAL A 245 -11.54 27.87 -14.85
N ALA A 246 -11.81 26.73 -15.46
CA ALA A 246 -11.63 26.47 -16.89
C ALA A 246 -12.47 25.27 -17.30
N THR A 247 -12.59 24.98 -18.60
CA THR A 247 -13.24 23.78 -19.10
C THR A 247 -12.57 22.53 -18.48
N ASN A 248 -13.37 21.66 -17.87
CA ASN A 248 -12.89 20.46 -17.19
C ASN A 248 -11.94 20.71 -15.99
N LYS A 249 -12.02 21.88 -15.36
CA LYS A 249 -11.24 22.26 -14.18
C LYS A 249 -12.10 22.98 -13.16
N VAL A 250 -12.23 22.38 -11.98
CA VAL A 250 -13.01 22.94 -10.86
C VAL A 250 -12.10 23.21 -9.68
N MET A 251 -12.39 24.28 -8.97
CA MET A 251 -11.75 24.66 -7.72
C MET A 251 -12.78 24.62 -6.60
N LEU A 252 -12.52 23.83 -5.58
CA LEU A 252 -13.28 23.74 -4.35
C LEU A 252 -12.52 24.47 -3.24
N SER A 253 -13.17 25.44 -2.59
CA SER A 253 -12.59 26.21 -1.49
C SER A 253 -13.25 25.80 -0.18
N PHE A 254 -12.44 25.33 0.76
CA PHE A 254 -12.87 24.98 2.11
C PHE A 254 -12.30 26.00 3.09
N THR A 255 -13.16 26.58 3.92
CA THR A 255 -12.77 27.60 4.89
C THR A 255 -13.38 27.34 6.27
N GLY A 256 -12.79 27.95 7.31
CA GLY A 256 -13.23 27.79 8.70
C GLY A 256 -12.08 28.03 9.67
N GLU A 257 -11.94 27.17 10.68
CA GLU A 257 -10.79 27.23 11.59
C GLU A 257 -9.48 26.94 10.87
N LYS A 258 -9.56 26.10 9.84
CA LYS A 258 -8.49 25.82 8.88
C LYS A 258 -9.02 25.99 7.48
N SER A 259 -8.13 26.24 6.52
CA SER A 259 -8.52 26.48 5.14
C SER A 259 -7.68 25.65 4.18
N PHE A 260 -8.31 25.15 3.12
CA PHE A 260 -7.61 24.49 2.02
C PHE A 260 -8.37 24.67 0.70
N THR A 261 -7.67 24.47 -0.38
CA THR A 261 -8.24 24.46 -1.73
C THR A 261 -7.95 23.11 -2.38
N LEU A 262 -8.96 22.51 -2.99
CA LEU A 262 -8.82 21.32 -3.84
C LEU A 262 -9.14 21.72 -5.29
N ILE A 263 -8.21 21.47 -6.19
CA ILE A 263 -8.38 21.67 -7.62
C ILE A 263 -8.46 20.31 -8.28
N GLU A 264 -9.45 20.12 -9.12
CA GLU A 264 -9.68 18.92 -9.92
C GLU A 264 -9.65 19.32 -11.40
N GLU A 265 -8.87 18.59 -12.18
CA GLU A 265 -8.72 18.85 -13.61
C GLU A 265 -8.71 17.53 -14.37
N LYS A 266 -9.49 17.45 -15.46
CA LYS A 266 -9.45 16.27 -16.33
C LYS A 266 -8.04 16.13 -16.90
N SER A 267 -7.46 14.96 -16.70
CA SER A 267 -6.08 14.70 -17.11
C SER A 267 -5.93 14.67 -18.62
N GLU A 268 -4.83 15.20 -19.09
CA GLU A 268 -4.40 15.08 -20.49
C GLU A 268 -3.12 14.25 -20.57
N ALA A 269 -3.08 13.33 -21.52
CA ALA A 269 -1.89 12.56 -21.81
C ALA A 269 -0.80 13.47 -22.41
N ALA A 270 0.45 13.32 -21.97
CA ALA A 270 1.56 14.02 -22.58
C ALA A 270 1.80 13.51 -24.02
N LEU A 271 1.86 14.41 -24.99
CA LEU A 271 1.99 14.07 -26.42
C LEU A 271 3.36 13.47 -26.78
N GLU A 272 4.38 13.74 -25.97
CA GLU A 272 5.75 13.25 -26.19
C GLU A 272 6.26 12.59 -24.90
N THR A 273 7.09 11.55 -25.05
CA THR A 273 7.81 10.94 -23.93
C THR A 273 8.81 11.97 -23.39
N SER A 274 8.48 12.60 -22.28
CA SER A 274 9.35 13.57 -21.62
C SER A 274 10.23 12.86 -20.59
N ALA A 275 11.42 13.45 -20.32
CA ALA A 275 12.22 13.02 -19.18
C ALA A 275 11.39 13.13 -17.88
N PRO A 276 11.65 12.28 -16.87
CA PRO A 276 10.94 12.34 -15.60
C PRO A 276 10.99 13.74 -14.98
N VAL A 277 9.85 14.21 -14.49
CA VAL A 277 9.81 15.46 -13.73
C VAL A 277 10.48 15.22 -12.38
N THR A 278 11.59 15.90 -12.14
CA THR A 278 12.29 15.82 -10.86
C THR A 278 11.54 16.64 -9.80
N VAL A 279 11.14 15.98 -8.72
CA VAL A 279 10.49 16.61 -7.57
C VAL A 279 11.57 16.87 -6.50
N SER A 280 12.01 18.13 -6.39
CA SER A 280 13.11 18.50 -5.50
C SER A 280 12.68 18.63 -4.05
N ASP A 281 11.48 19.16 -3.79
CA ASP A 281 10.97 19.51 -2.46
C ASP A 281 9.76 18.68 -2.04
N GLY A 282 9.54 17.53 -2.71
CA GLY A 282 8.43 16.63 -2.43
C GLY A 282 8.87 15.19 -2.19
N GLN A 283 8.01 14.44 -1.55
CA GLN A 283 8.19 13.00 -1.35
C GLN A 283 6.97 12.22 -1.86
N PRO A 284 7.15 10.96 -2.28
CA PRO A 284 6.02 10.13 -2.66
C PRO A 284 5.18 9.82 -1.42
N ILE A 285 3.87 9.93 -1.56
CA ILE A 285 2.91 9.57 -0.52
C ILE A 285 1.96 8.49 -1.04
N ASP A 286 1.75 7.46 -0.23
CA ASP A 286 0.74 6.43 -0.48
C ASP A 286 -0.63 6.91 0.00
N LEU A 287 -1.56 7.09 -0.94
CA LEU A 287 -2.95 7.45 -0.67
C LEU A 287 -3.86 6.23 -0.55
N GLY A 288 -3.29 5.03 -0.66
CA GLY A 288 -3.99 3.75 -0.60
C GLY A 288 -4.48 3.31 -2.00
N PHE A 289 -5.08 4.19 -2.76
CA PHE A 289 -5.60 3.93 -4.11
C PHE A 289 -4.67 4.43 -5.23
N THR A 290 -3.70 5.26 -4.92
CA THR A 290 -2.70 5.81 -5.84
C THR A 290 -1.53 6.39 -5.06
N MET A 291 -0.40 6.60 -5.75
CA MET A 291 0.71 7.38 -5.20
C MET A 291 0.55 8.84 -5.59
N GLY A 292 0.75 9.72 -4.63
CA GLY A 292 0.79 11.17 -4.82
C GLY A 292 2.16 11.77 -4.53
N ILE A 293 2.23 13.09 -4.65
CA ILE A 293 3.37 13.94 -4.33
C ILE A 293 2.98 14.82 -3.15
N MET A 294 3.70 14.70 -2.03
CA MET A 294 3.52 15.53 -0.83
C MET A 294 4.65 16.53 -0.72
N THR A 295 4.31 17.79 -0.52
CA THR A 295 5.23 18.86 -0.08
C THR A 295 4.80 19.38 1.29
N ASP A 296 5.43 20.43 1.79
CA ASP A 296 5.02 21.05 3.06
C ASP A 296 3.62 21.66 3.01
N THR A 297 3.17 22.10 1.84
CA THR A 297 1.92 22.86 1.69
C THR A 297 0.97 22.29 0.62
N THR A 298 1.35 21.22 -0.07
CA THR A 298 0.54 20.67 -1.16
C THR A 298 0.55 19.15 -1.20
N VAL A 299 -0.54 18.58 -1.72
CA VAL A 299 -0.60 17.19 -2.17
C VAL A 299 -1.14 17.16 -3.58
N SER A 300 -0.44 16.48 -4.49
CA SER A 300 -0.95 16.26 -5.83
C SER A 300 -0.95 14.80 -6.18
N TRP A 301 -1.97 14.35 -6.88
CA TRP A 301 -2.09 12.97 -7.33
C TRP A 301 -2.92 12.87 -8.60
N HIS A 302 -2.79 11.75 -9.28
CA HIS A 302 -3.64 11.38 -10.40
C HIS A 302 -4.48 10.16 -10.03
N HIS A 303 -5.77 10.20 -10.34
CA HIS A 303 -6.64 9.03 -10.21
C HIS A 303 -7.85 9.13 -11.13
N ASN A 304 -8.20 8.00 -11.76
CA ASN A 304 -9.40 7.87 -12.59
C ASN A 304 -9.56 8.91 -13.71
N GLY A 305 -8.44 9.34 -14.33
CA GLY A 305 -8.47 10.34 -15.40
C GLY A 305 -8.59 11.78 -14.93
N VAL A 306 -8.41 12.02 -13.62
CA VAL A 306 -8.44 13.34 -12.99
C VAL A 306 -7.11 13.60 -12.30
N ASP A 307 -6.56 14.79 -12.52
CA ASP A 307 -5.42 15.32 -11.78
C ASP A 307 -5.96 16.17 -10.61
N PHE A 308 -5.53 15.85 -9.41
CA PHE A 308 -5.91 16.53 -8.16
C PHE A 308 -4.75 17.35 -7.62
N PHE A 309 -5.06 18.51 -7.10
CA PHE A 309 -4.10 19.38 -6.43
C PHE A 309 -4.74 20.01 -5.18
N LEU A 310 -4.33 19.56 -4.01
CA LEU A 310 -4.71 20.11 -2.72
C LEU A 310 -3.62 21.06 -2.23
N ALA A 311 -3.99 22.26 -1.80
CA ALA A 311 -3.07 23.24 -1.24
C ALA A 311 -3.62 23.82 0.07
N SER A 312 -2.74 23.93 1.07
CA SER A 312 -3.05 24.56 2.35
C SER A 312 -1.79 25.08 3.04
N THR A 313 -1.92 26.17 3.77
CA THR A 313 -0.93 26.67 4.74
C THR A 313 -1.35 26.41 6.18
N ASP A 314 -2.57 25.97 6.40
CA ASP A 314 -3.19 25.79 7.72
C ASP A 314 -3.21 24.31 8.14
N LEU A 315 -3.26 23.39 7.17
CA LEU A 315 -3.27 21.96 7.41
C LEU A 315 -1.84 21.41 7.60
N SER A 316 -1.68 20.50 8.52
CA SER A 316 -0.49 19.65 8.59
C SER A 316 -0.43 18.68 7.39
N GLN A 317 0.76 18.14 7.09
CA GLN A 317 0.92 17.11 6.06
C GLN A 317 0.00 15.90 6.32
N GLU A 318 -0.17 15.51 7.60
CA GLU A 318 -1.05 14.41 8.01
C GLU A 318 -2.52 14.70 7.69
N GLU A 319 -2.99 15.92 7.96
CA GLU A 319 -4.36 16.35 7.63
C GLU A 319 -4.57 16.48 6.12
N MET A 320 -3.59 17.02 5.38
CA MET A 320 -3.66 17.07 3.91
C MET A 320 -3.73 15.66 3.32
N ALA A 321 -2.95 14.73 3.84
CA ALA A 321 -3.01 13.32 3.44
C ALA A 321 -4.37 12.68 3.76
N ALA A 322 -4.97 13.00 4.91
CA ALA A 322 -6.29 12.51 5.28
C ALA A 322 -7.38 13.06 4.34
N VAL A 323 -7.35 14.34 4.01
CA VAL A 323 -8.25 14.93 3.02
C VAL A 323 -8.07 14.25 1.67
N ALA A 324 -6.84 14.12 1.16
CA ALA A 324 -6.56 13.50 -0.13
C ALA A 324 -7.06 12.05 -0.21
N ARG A 325 -6.82 11.24 0.83
CA ARG A 325 -7.32 9.85 0.93
C ARG A 325 -8.84 9.80 0.91
N SER A 326 -9.49 10.79 1.49
CA SER A 326 -10.94 10.83 1.63
C SER A 326 -11.70 11.15 0.34
N VAL A 327 -11.04 11.68 -0.66
CA VAL A 327 -11.64 11.93 -1.98
C VAL A 327 -12.19 10.63 -2.61
N TYR A 328 -11.62 9.49 -2.27
CA TYR A 328 -12.08 8.16 -2.71
C TYR A 328 -12.41 7.23 -1.55
N GLY A 329 -12.93 7.75 -0.45
CA GLY A 329 -13.64 6.98 0.57
C GLY A 329 -12.77 6.29 1.63
N MET A 330 -11.46 6.57 1.70
CA MET A 330 -10.63 6.09 2.81
C MET A 330 -10.79 6.99 4.06
N THR A 331 -12.03 7.17 4.51
CA THR A 331 -12.38 8.06 5.62
C THR A 331 -12.61 7.36 6.94
N GLU A 332 -12.47 8.14 8.02
CA GLU A 332 -13.11 7.83 9.29
C GLU A 332 -14.63 7.83 9.11
N ILE A 333 -15.25 6.68 9.29
CA ILE A 333 -16.68 6.66 9.56
C ILE A 333 -16.82 7.15 11.01
N LYS A 334 -17.40 8.36 11.19
CA LYS A 334 -17.79 8.87 12.51
C LYS A 334 -18.84 7.98 13.15
#